data_8baa03cd64197561b378787954b04c6e
#
_entry.id   8baa03cd64197561b378787954b04c6e
#
_cell.length_a   1.000
_cell.length_b   1.000
_cell.length_c   1.000
_cell.angle_alpha   90.00
_cell.angle_beta   90.00
_cell.angle_gamma   90.00
#
_symmetry.space_group_name_H-M   'P 1'
#
loop_
_entity.id
_entity.type
_entity.pdbx_description
1 polymer ?
#
loop_
_entity_poly.entity_id
_entity_poly.type
_entity_poly.pdbx_seq_one_letter_code
_entity_poly.pdbx_strand_id
1 'polypeptide(L)'
;MAHYRASIDVQQPPEEIFAYLSDFSTTREWDPSVVEAERLNGEAVGEGTEFRLVAEFLGRKNELTYRIVEYDPPHAVTFLGENATVISRDRITFEPAPAATRVTYDADLALKGLLRIADPALALAFNRVGDRALAGLRRTLSPAHPQSVSRSSPSSGPAAA
;
A
#
# COMPACT_ATOMS: atom_id res chain seq x y z
N MET A 1 19.54 2.44 -9.80
CA MET A 1 18.64 2.11 -8.69
C MET A 1 17.72 3.32 -8.47
N ALA A 2 16.43 3.10 -8.55
CA ALA A 2 15.44 4.13 -8.23
C ALA A 2 15.05 3.99 -6.75
N HIS A 3 14.93 5.12 -6.05
CA HIS A 3 14.56 5.18 -4.65
C HIS A 3 13.36 6.10 -4.46
N TYR A 4 12.40 5.67 -3.65
CA TYR A 4 11.23 6.45 -3.26
C TYR A 4 11.04 6.39 -1.75
N ARG A 5 10.85 7.53 -1.12
CA ARG A 5 10.52 7.60 0.30
C ARG A 5 9.52 8.70 0.57
N ALA A 6 8.43 8.36 1.23
CA ALA A 6 7.45 9.34 1.68
C ALA A 6 6.70 8.84 2.92
N SER A 7 6.08 9.77 3.65
CA SER A 7 5.33 9.47 4.87
C SER A 7 3.95 10.09 4.83
N ILE A 8 3.01 9.41 5.49
CA ILE A 8 1.66 9.91 5.77
C ILE A 8 1.32 9.69 7.25
N ASP A 9 0.49 10.54 7.79
CA ASP A 9 -0.10 10.33 9.11
C ASP A 9 -1.54 9.82 8.93
N VAL A 10 -1.86 8.69 9.59
CA VAL A 10 -3.16 8.02 9.55
C VAL A 10 -3.75 7.93 10.95
N GLN A 11 -5.08 7.92 11.08
CA GLN A 11 -5.73 7.94 12.40
C GLN A 11 -5.85 6.55 13.05
N GLN A 12 -5.60 5.47 12.27
CA GLN A 12 -5.64 4.11 12.78
C GLN A 12 -4.50 3.86 13.78
N PRO A 13 -4.72 3.05 14.83
CA PRO A 13 -3.67 2.60 15.73
C PRO A 13 -2.55 1.85 15.00
N PRO A 14 -1.29 1.88 15.49
CA PRO A 14 -0.17 1.21 14.83
C PRO A 14 -0.42 -0.27 14.54
N GLU A 15 -1.04 -1.00 15.47
CA GLU A 15 -1.33 -2.42 15.34
C GLU A 15 -2.31 -2.71 14.19
N GLU A 16 -3.32 -1.88 14.04
CA GLU A 16 -4.34 -2.03 13.00
C GLU A 16 -3.78 -1.74 11.61
N ILE A 17 -3.07 -0.60 11.47
CA ILE A 17 -2.49 -0.23 10.19
C ILE A 17 -1.32 -1.14 9.80
N PHE A 18 -0.55 -1.64 10.78
CA PHE A 18 0.47 -2.64 10.55
C PHE A 18 -0.14 -3.93 10.00
N ALA A 19 -1.18 -4.48 10.63
CA ALA A 19 -1.85 -5.68 10.18
C ALA A 19 -2.40 -5.54 8.76
N TYR A 20 -2.96 -4.38 8.43
CA TYR A 20 -3.49 -4.08 7.10
C TYR A 20 -2.40 -4.01 6.04
N LEU A 21 -1.32 -3.26 6.28
CA LEU A 21 -0.26 -3.04 5.29
C LEU A 21 0.76 -4.18 5.20
N SER A 22 0.87 -5.03 6.22
CA SER A 22 1.70 -6.23 6.13
C SER A 22 1.05 -7.38 5.35
N ASP A 23 -0.26 -7.36 5.15
CA ASP A 23 -0.92 -8.19 4.14
C ASP A 23 -0.84 -7.50 2.77
N PHE A 24 0.20 -7.84 2.00
CA PHE A 24 0.50 -7.16 0.74
C PHE A 24 -0.53 -7.44 -0.37
N SER A 25 -1.46 -8.37 -0.14
CA SER A 25 -2.63 -8.55 -1.01
C SER A 25 -3.59 -7.34 -0.99
N THR A 26 -3.54 -6.50 0.09
CA THR A 26 -4.32 -5.26 0.20
C THR A 26 -3.82 -4.15 -0.72
N THR A 27 -2.61 -4.26 -1.31
CA THR A 27 -2.04 -3.23 -2.20
C THR A 27 -2.98 -2.87 -3.34
N ARG A 28 -3.76 -3.83 -3.83
CA ARG A 28 -4.77 -3.60 -4.87
C ARG A 28 -5.83 -2.57 -4.47
N GLU A 29 -6.07 -2.38 -3.17
CA GLU A 29 -7.10 -1.47 -2.68
C GLU A 29 -6.63 -0.01 -2.68
N TRP A 30 -5.32 0.22 -2.56
CA TRP A 30 -4.77 1.55 -2.38
C TRP A 30 -3.71 1.96 -3.41
N ASP A 31 -3.03 1.02 -4.06
CA ASP A 31 -2.10 1.32 -5.15
C ASP A 31 -2.77 1.15 -6.51
N PRO A 32 -3.07 2.25 -7.22
CA PRO A 32 -3.75 2.18 -8.51
C PRO A 32 -2.90 1.53 -9.63
N SER A 33 -1.61 1.34 -9.42
CA SER A 33 -0.75 0.62 -10.37
C SER A 33 -0.88 -0.90 -10.24
N VAL A 34 -1.35 -1.40 -9.09
CA VAL A 34 -1.50 -2.84 -8.83
C VAL A 34 -2.84 -3.32 -9.35
N VAL A 35 -2.81 -4.19 -10.34
CA VAL A 35 -4.01 -4.76 -10.98
C VAL A 35 -4.42 -6.12 -10.40
N GLU A 36 -3.44 -6.88 -9.88
CA GLU A 36 -3.66 -8.14 -9.18
C GLU A 36 -2.72 -8.22 -7.97
N ALA A 37 -3.23 -8.72 -6.85
CA ALA A 37 -2.46 -9.02 -5.65
C ALA A 37 -3.08 -10.20 -4.93
N GLU A 38 -2.27 -11.23 -4.64
CA GLU A 38 -2.71 -12.42 -3.95
C GLU A 38 -1.62 -12.98 -3.02
N ARG A 39 -2.02 -13.56 -1.91
CA ARG A 39 -1.11 -14.27 -1.01
C ARG A 39 -0.96 -15.72 -1.48
N LEU A 40 0.29 -16.18 -1.59
CA LEU A 40 0.62 -17.49 -2.14
C LEU A 40 0.76 -18.58 -1.08
N ASN A 41 1.14 -18.20 0.16
CA ASN A 41 1.38 -19.16 1.23
C ASN A 41 1.03 -18.60 2.62
N GLY A 42 1.06 -19.47 3.63
CA GLY A 42 0.84 -19.13 5.04
C GLY A 42 -0.64 -19.00 5.43
N GLU A 43 -1.00 -19.52 6.60
CA GLU A 43 -2.33 -19.33 7.20
C GLU A 43 -2.48 -17.91 7.78
N ALA A 44 -1.37 -17.36 8.31
CA ALA A 44 -1.27 -16.01 8.82
C ALA A 44 -0.12 -15.25 8.14
N VAL A 45 -0.20 -13.92 8.12
CA VAL A 45 0.87 -13.06 7.63
C VAL A 45 2.02 -13.06 8.63
N GLY A 46 3.25 -13.21 8.14
CA GLY A 46 4.47 -13.21 8.94
C GLY A 46 5.72 -13.30 8.07
N GLU A 47 6.88 -13.44 8.69
CA GLU A 47 8.14 -13.65 7.97
C GLU A 47 8.05 -14.90 7.07
N GLY A 48 8.52 -14.77 5.82
CA GLY A 48 8.44 -15.83 4.81
C GLY A 48 7.10 -15.90 4.07
N THR A 49 6.09 -15.12 4.43
CA THR A 49 4.85 -15.01 3.64
C THR A 49 5.16 -14.45 2.26
N GLU A 50 4.59 -15.08 1.24
CA GLU A 50 4.80 -14.72 -0.16
C GLU A 50 3.50 -14.19 -0.79
N PHE A 51 3.67 -13.19 -1.66
CA PHE A 51 2.60 -12.53 -2.40
C PHE A 51 2.98 -12.43 -3.88
N ARG A 52 2.01 -12.67 -4.75
CA ARG A 52 2.11 -12.38 -6.17
C ARG A 52 1.43 -11.06 -6.45
N LEU A 53 2.16 -10.11 -7.02
CA LEU A 53 1.62 -8.83 -7.46
C LEU A 53 1.84 -8.66 -8.96
N VAL A 54 0.80 -8.17 -9.65
CA VAL A 54 0.90 -7.69 -11.02
C VAL A 54 0.65 -6.19 -11.02
N ALA A 55 1.68 -5.43 -11.36
CA ALA A 55 1.61 -3.97 -11.44
C ALA A 55 1.82 -3.47 -12.86
N GLU A 56 1.10 -2.40 -13.22
CA GLU A 56 1.32 -1.66 -14.46
C GLU A 56 2.38 -0.59 -14.27
N PHE A 57 3.47 -0.70 -15.02
CA PHE A 57 4.55 0.27 -15.02
C PHE A 57 5.01 0.55 -16.45
N LEU A 58 5.04 1.83 -16.83
CA LEU A 58 5.37 2.29 -18.18
C LEU A 58 4.53 1.61 -19.28
N GLY A 59 3.23 1.42 -19.02
CA GLY A 59 2.29 0.81 -19.96
C GLY A 59 2.44 -0.70 -20.14
N ARG A 60 3.19 -1.36 -19.26
CA ARG A 60 3.40 -2.81 -19.25
C ARG A 60 3.03 -3.41 -17.91
N LYS A 61 2.40 -4.58 -17.95
CA LYS A 61 2.17 -5.40 -16.76
C LYS A 61 3.47 -6.10 -16.38
N ASN A 62 3.85 -5.99 -15.10
CA ASN A 62 5.02 -6.63 -14.52
C ASN A 62 4.55 -7.45 -13.34
N GLU A 63 4.84 -8.72 -13.36
CA GLU A 63 4.57 -9.63 -12.25
C GLU A 63 5.83 -9.76 -11.39
N LEU A 64 5.67 -9.61 -10.08
CA LEU A 64 6.71 -9.83 -9.09
C LEU A 64 6.18 -10.76 -7.99
N THR A 65 7.04 -11.63 -7.49
CA THR A 65 6.80 -12.36 -6.25
C THR A 65 7.52 -11.63 -5.13
N TYR A 66 6.74 -11.18 -4.14
CA TYR A 66 7.22 -10.53 -2.93
C TYR A 66 7.25 -11.52 -1.78
N ARG A 67 8.29 -11.45 -0.95
CA ARG A 67 8.38 -12.19 0.31
C ARG A 67 8.64 -11.25 1.46
N ILE A 68 7.98 -11.46 2.59
CA ILE A 68 8.33 -10.76 3.84
C ILE A 68 9.67 -11.30 4.33
N VAL A 69 10.66 -10.41 4.45
CA VAL A 69 12.01 -10.71 4.92
C VAL A 69 12.33 -10.10 6.28
N GLU A 70 11.47 -9.21 6.77
CA GLU A 70 11.49 -8.64 8.11
C GLU A 70 10.04 -8.44 8.55
N TYR A 71 9.69 -8.93 9.74
CA TYR A 71 8.35 -8.80 10.30
C TYR A 71 8.46 -8.47 11.79
N ASP A 72 8.33 -7.19 12.14
CA ASP A 72 8.44 -6.65 13.49
C ASP A 72 7.17 -5.87 13.86
N PRO A 73 6.09 -6.56 14.27
CA PRO A 73 4.85 -5.89 14.63
C PRO A 73 4.95 -5.13 15.95
N PRO A 74 4.37 -3.94 16.08
CA PRO A 74 3.71 -3.18 15.03
C PRO A 74 4.62 -2.12 14.38
N HIS A 75 5.95 -2.30 14.36
CA HIS A 75 6.94 -1.27 14.04
C HIS A 75 7.40 -1.25 12.59
N ALA A 76 7.66 -2.43 11.99
CA ALA A 76 8.20 -2.51 10.65
C ALA A 76 7.88 -3.81 9.93
N VAL A 77 7.71 -3.71 8.61
CA VAL A 77 7.68 -4.85 7.70
C VAL A 77 8.53 -4.53 6.48
N THR A 78 9.30 -5.50 5.99
CA THR A 78 10.09 -5.37 4.76
C THR A 78 9.76 -6.50 3.82
N PHE A 79 9.44 -6.13 2.58
CA PHE A 79 9.19 -7.03 1.47
C PHE A 79 10.37 -7.00 0.50
N LEU A 80 10.74 -8.17 0.00
CA LEU A 80 11.66 -8.32 -1.13
C LEU A 80 10.89 -8.93 -2.29
N GLY A 81 10.71 -8.14 -3.34
CA GLY A 81 10.05 -8.54 -4.58
C GLY A 81 11.03 -8.75 -5.70
N GLU A 82 10.86 -9.78 -6.50
CA GLU A 82 11.73 -10.01 -7.64
C GLU A 82 11.04 -10.73 -8.79
N ASN A 83 11.60 -10.52 -9.98
CA ASN A 83 11.36 -11.31 -11.16
C ASN A 83 12.68 -11.47 -11.97
N ALA A 84 12.60 -11.90 -13.22
CA ALA A 84 13.79 -12.11 -14.06
C ALA A 84 14.63 -10.83 -14.27
N THR A 85 14.03 -9.64 -14.22
CA THR A 85 14.65 -8.37 -14.63
C THR A 85 14.74 -7.32 -13.53
N VAL A 86 13.97 -7.47 -12.44
CA VAL A 86 13.79 -6.45 -11.39
C VAL A 86 13.98 -7.05 -10.01
N ILE A 87 14.55 -6.27 -9.11
CA ILE A 87 14.49 -6.46 -7.66
C ILE A 87 13.87 -5.20 -7.06
N SER A 88 12.85 -5.37 -6.21
CA SER A 88 12.24 -4.33 -5.39
C SER A 88 12.42 -4.68 -3.92
N ARG A 89 12.79 -3.68 -3.12
CA ARG A 89 12.80 -3.79 -1.66
C ARG A 89 11.92 -2.69 -1.10
N ASP A 90 10.85 -3.09 -0.47
CA ASP A 90 9.82 -2.18 0.05
C ASP A 90 9.77 -2.31 1.57
N ARG A 91 10.12 -1.25 2.29
CA ARG A 91 10.07 -1.20 3.75
C ARG A 91 9.01 -0.22 4.21
N ILE A 92 8.12 -0.67 5.09
CA ILE A 92 7.11 0.17 5.71
C ILE A 92 7.39 0.22 7.20
N THR A 93 7.49 1.43 7.76
CA THR A 93 7.64 1.65 9.20
C THR A 93 6.45 2.40 9.76
N PHE A 94 6.15 2.12 11.02
CA PHE A 94 4.99 2.63 11.74
C PHE A 94 5.46 3.26 13.05
N GLU A 95 5.27 4.56 13.19
CA GLU A 95 5.72 5.32 14.36
C GLU A 95 4.54 6.06 15.00
N PRO A 96 4.44 6.08 16.33
CA PRO A 96 3.45 6.90 17.00
C PRO A 96 3.63 8.39 16.64
N ALA A 97 2.52 9.07 16.36
CA ALA A 97 2.46 10.51 16.15
C ALA A 97 1.31 11.09 16.98
N PRO A 98 1.27 12.42 17.25
CA PRO A 98 0.17 13.02 18.02
C PRO A 98 -1.19 12.70 17.38
N ALA A 99 -2.03 11.90 18.08
CA ALA A 99 -3.35 11.44 17.64
C ALA A 99 -3.36 10.70 16.28
N ALA A 100 -2.24 10.08 15.92
CA ALA A 100 -2.05 9.44 14.61
C ALA A 100 -0.97 8.34 14.68
N THR A 101 -0.84 7.60 13.59
CA THR A 101 0.32 6.75 13.29
C THR A 101 1.00 7.31 12.05
N ARG A 102 2.30 7.56 12.14
CA ARG A 102 3.10 7.91 10.98
C ARG A 102 3.53 6.66 10.26
N VAL A 103 3.08 6.53 9.03
CA VAL A 103 3.47 5.43 8.12
C VAL A 103 4.49 5.98 7.13
N THR A 104 5.68 5.41 7.12
CA THR A 104 6.73 5.74 6.13
C THR A 104 6.92 4.57 5.20
N TYR A 105 6.75 4.83 3.91
CA TYR A 105 7.03 3.89 2.83
C TYR A 105 8.38 4.23 2.20
N ASP A 106 9.28 3.26 2.17
CA ASP A 106 10.65 3.39 1.68
C ASP A 106 10.90 2.24 0.69
N ALA A 107 11.06 2.56 -0.60
CA ALA A 107 11.14 1.58 -1.67
C ALA A 107 12.38 1.80 -2.55
N ASP A 108 13.10 0.73 -2.80
CA ASP A 108 14.22 0.66 -3.72
C ASP A 108 13.90 -0.26 -4.88
N LEU A 109 14.08 0.23 -6.11
CA LEU A 109 13.91 -0.54 -7.34
C LEU A 109 15.22 -0.64 -8.11
N ALA A 110 15.68 -1.84 -8.36
CA ALA A 110 16.89 -2.10 -9.12
C ALA A 110 16.61 -3.03 -10.31
N LEU A 111 17.21 -2.71 -11.46
CA LEU A 111 17.22 -3.58 -12.62
C LEU A 111 18.36 -4.57 -12.53
N LYS A 112 18.12 -5.83 -12.93
CA LYS A 112 19.14 -6.91 -12.97
C LYS A 112 19.98 -6.83 -14.26
N GLY A 113 21.20 -7.34 -14.18
CA GLY A 113 22.07 -7.53 -15.36
C GLY A 113 22.56 -6.22 -15.99
N LEU A 114 22.64 -6.20 -17.33
CA LEU A 114 23.10 -5.05 -18.11
C LEU A 114 22.14 -3.84 -18.07
N LEU A 115 20.92 -4.02 -17.59
CA LEU A 115 19.91 -2.96 -17.44
C LEU A 115 20.17 -2.06 -16.21
N ARG A 116 21.28 -2.27 -15.49
CA ARG A 116 21.66 -1.51 -14.27
C ARG A 116 21.97 -0.04 -14.48
N ILE A 117 22.00 0.43 -15.74
CA ILE A 117 22.22 1.85 -16.04
C ILE A 117 21.00 2.60 -15.52
N ALA A 118 21.20 3.40 -14.47
CA ALA A 118 20.18 4.25 -13.88
C ALA A 118 19.69 5.25 -14.94
N ASP A 119 18.56 4.97 -15.56
CA ASP A 119 17.87 5.93 -16.41
C ASP A 119 17.16 6.95 -15.50
N PRO A 120 17.48 8.25 -15.56
CA PRO A 120 16.77 9.29 -14.80
C PRO A 120 15.25 9.27 -15.06
N ALA A 121 14.83 8.88 -16.26
CA ALA A 121 13.42 8.74 -16.61
C ALA A 121 12.75 7.60 -15.83
N LEU A 122 13.46 6.50 -15.55
CA LEU A 122 12.99 5.41 -14.72
C LEU A 122 12.73 5.88 -13.28
N ALA A 123 13.68 6.63 -12.71
CA ALA A 123 13.54 7.18 -11.36
C ALA A 123 12.34 8.14 -11.26
N LEU A 124 12.14 9.00 -12.26
CA LEU A 124 11.00 9.91 -12.30
C LEU A 124 9.66 9.16 -12.44
N ALA A 125 9.61 8.12 -13.27
CA ALA A 125 8.42 7.30 -13.43
C ALA A 125 8.11 6.53 -12.13
N PHE A 126 9.12 5.99 -11.46
CA PHE A 126 9.00 5.28 -10.19
C PHE A 126 8.47 6.18 -9.08
N ASN A 127 8.98 7.41 -8.96
CA ASN A 127 8.50 8.39 -7.98
C ASN A 127 7.02 8.75 -8.21
N ARG A 128 6.59 8.90 -9.45
CA ARG A 128 5.17 9.16 -9.78
C ARG A 128 4.25 8.00 -9.38
N VAL A 129 4.71 6.75 -9.53
CA VAL A 129 3.97 5.58 -9.07
C VAL A 129 3.86 5.60 -7.55
N GLY A 130 4.95 5.83 -6.83
CA GLY A 130 4.97 5.95 -5.38
C GLY A 130 4.03 7.04 -4.85
N ASP A 131 4.04 8.22 -5.46
CA ASP A 131 3.14 9.33 -5.09
C ASP A 131 1.66 8.95 -5.28
N ARG A 132 1.32 8.24 -6.35
CA ARG A 132 -0.04 7.78 -6.61
C ARG A 132 -0.48 6.69 -5.62
N ALA A 133 0.41 5.75 -5.31
CA ALA A 133 0.17 4.71 -4.32
C ALA A 133 -0.11 5.32 -2.94
N LEU A 134 0.73 6.26 -2.50
CA LEU A 134 0.57 6.93 -1.22
C LEU A 134 -0.70 7.80 -1.16
N ALA A 135 -1.03 8.49 -2.25
CA ALA A 135 -2.29 9.25 -2.36
C ALA A 135 -3.50 8.31 -2.30
N GLY A 136 -3.40 7.13 -2.92
CA GLY A 136 -4.41 6.07 -2.83
C GLY A 136 -4.56 5.54 -1.42
N LEU A 137 -3.45 5.21 -0.77
CA LEU A 137 -3.44 4.76 0.62
C LEU A 137 -4.09 5.79 1.56
N ARG A 138 -3.74 7.06 1.41
CA ARG A 138 -4.37 8.14 2.19
C ARG A 138 -5.88 8.19 1.98
N ARG A 139 -6.38 8.03 0.76
CA ARG A 139 -7.83 8.00 0.47
C ARG A 139 -8.51 6.79 1.10
N THR A 140 -7.90 5.61 0.99
CA THR A 140 -8.45 4.37 1.53
C THR A 140 -8.55 4.39 3.05
N LEU A 141 -7.57 5.00 3.72
CA LEU A 141 -7.50 5.09 5.18
C LEU A 141 -8.18 6.33 5.77
N SER A 142 -8.61 7.30 4.94
CA SER A 142 -9.39 8.44 5.44
C SER A 142 -10.76 7.94 5.92
N PRO A 143 -11.24 8.36 7.12
CA PRO A 143 -12.58 8.00 7.55
C PRO A 143 -13.58 8.51 6.52
N ALA A 144 -14.44 7.60 6.03
CA ALA A 144 -15.54 7.99 5.15
C ALA A 144 -16.32 9.12 5.82
N HIS A 145 -16.49 10.24 5.11
CA HIS A 145 -17.39 11.30 5.56
C HIS A 145 -18.74 10.65 5.87
N PRO A 146 -19.30 10.80 7.09
CA PRO A 146 -20.61 10.24 7.37
C PRO A 146 -21.59 10.87 6.37
N GLN A 147 -22.09 10.06 5.44
CA GLN A 147 -23.20 10.46 4.60
C GLN A 147 -24.31 10.89 5.55
N SER A 148 -24.72 12.16 5.47
CA SER A 148 -25.86 12.69 6.17
C SER A 148 -27.05 11.82 5.82
N VAL A 149 -27.44 10.96 6.77
CA VAL A 149 -28.72 10.25 6.72
C VAL A 149 -29.77 11.33 6.79
N SER A 150 -30.33 11.69 5.64
CA SER A 150 -31.51 12.52 5.53
C SER A 150 -32.63 11.80 6.29
N ARG A 151 -32.90 12.27 7.53
CA ARG A 151 -34.06 11.86 8.30
C ARG A 151 -35.29 12.36 7.55
N SER A 152 -35.92 11.46 6.81
CA SER A 152 -37.29 11.67 6.35
C SER A 152 -38.17 11.79 7.59
N SER A 153 -38.63 12.96 7.86
CA SER A 153 -39.67 13.25 8.90
C SER A 153 -40.92 12.45 8.55
N PRO A 154 -41.52 11.73 9.51
CA PRO A 154 -42.85 11.19 9.27
C PRO A 154 -43.86 12.31 9.19
N SER A 155 -44.54 12.41 8.07
CA SER A 155 -45.71 13.21 7.83
C SER A 155 -46.81 12.85 8.83
N SER A 156 -47.10 13.72 9.74
CA SER A 156 -48.32 13.60 10.56
C SER A 156 -49.51 13.87 9.69
N GLY A 157 -50.28 12.83 9.38
CA GLY A 157 -51.60 12.98 8.79
C GLY A 157 -52.60 13.46 9.84
N PRO A 158 -53.59 14.30 9.49
CA PRO A 158 -54.56 14.81 10.44
C PRO A 158 -55.64 13.77 10.74
N ALA A 159 -55.93 13.61 12.03
CA ALA A 159 -57.12 12.92 12.47
C ALA A 159 -58.38 13.73 12.09
N ALA A 160 -59.27 13.12 11.36
CA ALA A 160 -60.63 13.64 11.15
C ALA A 160 -61.60 13.01 12.15
N ALA A 161 -62.36 13.82 12.79
CA ALA A 161 -63.55 13.73 13.60
C ALA A 161 -64.28 12.41 13.76
#